data_1ef7aef8e6ab5e800b81705bbb13b9d4
#
_entry.id   1ef7aef8e6ab5e800b81705bbb13b9d4
#
_cell.length_a   1.000
_cell.length_b   1.000
_cell.length_c   1.000
_cell.angle_alpha   90.00
_cell.angle_beta   90.00
_cell.angle_gamma   90.00
#
_symmetry.space_group_name_H-M   'P 1'
#
loop_
_entity.id
_entity.type
_entity.pdbx_description
1 polymer ?
#
loop_
_entity_poly.entity_id
_entity_poly.type
_entity_poly.pdbx_seq_one_letter_code
_entity_poly.pdbx_strand_id
1 'polypeptide(L)'
;MKRIDDAWQFTPDWSEDFLKGENEYEEIRIPHTVKEYPLHYIDVNSYQMICGYRRHLKIHDLNKRYFLQFDGAAHIATVYVNGKNMFFHECGYTSFRVEITNAIHEGDNLICVKLNTKEDASIPPFGFMIDYLTYGGIYRHVWLDEKESTYIKDVFVQPLSDLKSITSSITYDGDTTNMHVKTQIFDQEHICVVQKEFDSCLNTITQLIPSPVLWNVHHAYLYTFHLELYKGNTCIDISDTPFGLRTITWDKNHILVNHKPVFIHGLNRHQSFPYVGYAAADSLQREDARILDEELGVNAVRTSHYPQSHAFIEECDKRGILVFTEIPGWQYVSSNQHWRDVCINNVQEMVTQYRNHPSIFMWGVRINESQDEDILYTKTNALAHSLDSTRPTSGVRYLEKSSFLEDIYSYNDFSHNGTNPGCKRKKDVTPDMKKPLLISECNGHMFPTKSYDPIIKRQEHALRHARVFNDAIQDQQHAGMFGWC
;
A
#
# COMPACT_ATOMS: atom_id res chain seq x y z
N MET A 1 -7.93 -3.75 17.94
CA MET A 1 -8.75 -2.78 17.15
C MET A 1 -10.13 -3.39 16.85
N LYS A 2 -11.19 -2.55 16.83
CA LYS A 2 -12.57 -2.94 16.50
C LYS A 2 -13.00 -2.20 15.23
N ARG A 3 -13.54 -2.92 14.25
CA ARG A 3 -14.09 -2.33 13.01
C ARG A 3 -15.38 -1.56 13.35
N ILE A 4 -15.51 -0.35 12.82
CA ILE A 4 -16.65 0.54 13.04
C ILE A 4 -17.26 1.04 11.72
N ASP A 5 -17.50 0.15 10.80
CA ASP A 5 -17.98 0.42 9.45
C ASP A 5 -19.48 0.69 9.37
N ASP A 6 -20.25 0.23 10.34
CA ASP A 6 -21.71 0.35 10.37
C ASP A 6 -22.18 1.67 10.99
N ALA A 7 -23.43 2.03 10.73
CA ALA A 7 -24.12 3.19 11.32
C ALA A 7 -23.43 4.54 11.04
N TRP A 8 -22.90 4.71 9.84
CA TRP A 8 -22.47 6.01 9.35
C TRP A 8 -23.60 6.71 8.63
N GLN A 9 -23.66 8.03 8.76
CA GLN A 9 -24.52 8.89 7.95
C GLN A 9 -23.69 9.64 6.93
N PHE A 10 -24.23 9.87 5.75
CA PHE A 10 -23.56 10.52 4.63
C PHE A 10 -24.35 11.72 4.13
N THR A 11 -23.63 12.78 3.72
CA THR A 11 -24.18 13.89 2.95
C THR A 11 -23.24 14.26 1.80
N PRO A 12 -23.73 14.46 0.56
CA PRO A 12 -22.90 14.92 -0.53
C PRO A 12 -22.45 16.39 -0.36
N ASP A 13 -23.16 17.16 0.48
CA ASP A 13 -22.89 18.58 0.72
C ASP A 13 -22.55 18.80 2.18
N TRP A 14 -21.28 19.13 2.46
CA TRP A 14 -20.83 19.47 3.81
C TRP A 14 -21.47 20.74 4.34
N SER A 15 -21.92 20.73 5.58
CA SER A 15 -22.43 21.91 6.27
C SER A 15 -22.06 21.92 7.75
N GLU A 16 -22.11 23.10 8.38
CA GLU A 16 -21.92 23.25 9.83
C GLU A 16 -23.04 22.57 10.63
N ASP A 17 -24.26 22.46 10.09
CA ASP A 17 -25.37 21.76 10.73
C ASP A 17 -25.11 20.26 10.77
N PHE A 18 -24.48 19.70 9.71
CA PHE A 18 -24.02 18.33 9.69
C PHE A 18 -22.98 18.07 10.80
N LEU A 19 -22.02 18.99 10.96
CA LEU A 19 -21.00 18.93 12.01
C LEU A 19 -21.58 18.99 13.41
N LYS A 20 -22.67 19.73 13.64
CA LYS A 20 -23.34 19.83 14.94
C LYS A 20 -24.21 18.63 15.27
N GLY A 21 -24.43 17.72 14.36
CA GLY A 21 -25.32 16.57 14.54
C GLY A 21 -26.79 16.88 14.25
N GLU A 22 -27.08 18.04 13.66
CA GLU A 22 -28.44 18.44 13.31
C GLU A 22 -28.94 17.68 12.08
N ASN A 23 -30.25 17.49 11.99
CA ASN A 23 -30.95 16.75 10.94
C ASN A 23 -30.59 15.26 10.84
N GLU A 24 -31.44 14.52 10.15
CA GLU A 24 -31.20 13.12 9.80
C GLU A 24 -30.71 13.04 8.35
N TYR A 25 -29.80 12.09 8.11
CA TYR A 25 -29.21 11.83 6.81
C TYR A 25 -29.27 10.33 6.50
N GLU A 26 -29.01 9.97 5.29
CA GLU A 26 -28.97 8.59 4.84
C GLU A 26 -27.94 7.79 5.64
N GLU A 27 -28.36 6.68 6.21
CA GLU A 27 -27.46 5.73 6.86
C GLU A 27 -26.76 4.87 5.80
N ILE A 28 -25.45 4.82 5.90
CA ILE A 28 -24.60 4.06 4.98
C ILE A 28 -23.65 3.14 5.75
N ARG A 29 -23.02 2.24 5.02
CA ARG A 29 -21.96 1.38 5.50
C ARG A 29 -20.67 1.66 4.76
N ILE A 30 -19.52 1.61 5.48
CA ILE A 30 -18.18 1.67 4.91
C ILE A 30 -17.70 0.22 4.60
N PRO A 31 -16.98 0.00 3.49
CA PRO A 31 -16.50 0.94 2.46
C PRO A 31 -17.63 1.61 1.68
N HIS A 32 -17.50 2.91 1.43
CA HIS A 32 -18.53 3.70 0.75
C HIS A 32 -17.91 4.59 -0.36
N THR A 33 -18.57 4.63 -1.51
CA THR A 33 -18.29 5.58 -2.59
C THR A 33 -19.29 6.72 -2.56
N VAL A 34 -18.84 7.95 -2.80
CA VAL A 34 -19.71 9.14 -2.78
C VAL A 34 -20.79 9.13 -3.85
N LYS A 35 -20.62 8.28 -4.86
CA LYS A 35 -21.56 8.13 -5.97
C LYS A 35 -21.49 6.70 -6.51
N GLU A 36 -22.62 6.11 -6.82
CA GLU A 36 -22.67 4.90 -7.65
C GLU A 36 -22.40 5.27 -9.12
N TYR A 37 -21.53 4.53 -9.79
CA TYR A 37 -21.06 4.82 -11.13
C TYR A 37 -21.73 3.92 -12.16
N PRO A 38 -22.04 4.43 -13.37
CA PRO A 38 -22.46 3.57 -14.46
C PRO A 38 -21.29 2.66 -14.90
N LEU A 39 -21.61 1.54 -15.54
CA LEU A 39 -20.59 0.63 -16.07
C LEU A 39 -19.68 1.30 -17.12
N HIS A 40 -20.22 2.26 -17.87
CA HIS A 40 -19.54 3.00 -18.93
C HIS A 40 -19.85 4.50 -18.82
N TYR A 41 -18.97 5.32 -19.41
CA TYR A 41 -19.16 6.78 -19.54
C TYR A 41 -19.31 7.51 -18.20
N ILE A 42 -18.35 7.28 -17.30
CA ILE A 42 -18.33 7.96 -16.00
C ILE A 42 -17.97 9.43 -16.21
N ASP A 43 -18.86 10.32 -15.72
CA ASP A 43 -18.55 11.74 -15.62
C ASP A 43 -17.68 11.98 -14.40
N VAL A 44 -16.44 12.40 -14.60
CA VAL A 44 -15.46 12.68 -13.54
C VAL A 44 -15.92 13.76 -12.55
N ASN A 45 -16.80 14.67 -12.96
CA ASN A 45 -17.36 15.69 -12.07
C ASN A 45 -18.35 15.10 -11.07
N SER A 46 -18.92 13.92 -11.33
CA SER A 46 -19.95 13.30 -10.50
C SER A 46 -19.48 12.90 -9.11
N TYR A 47 -18.17 12.69 -8.92
CA TYR A 47 -17.57 12.33 -7.63
C TYR A 47 -16.71 13.45 -7.00
N GLN A 48 -16.63 14.63 -7.64
CA GLN A 48 -15.85 15.76 -7.14
C GLN A 48 -16.75 16.68 -6.29
N MET A 49 -16.67 16.53 -4.99
CA MET A 49 -17.51 17.27 -4.03
C MET A 49 -16.78 17.52 -2.71
N ILE A 50 -17.39 18.29 -1.82
CA ILE A 50 -17.01 18.34 -0.42
C ILE A 50 -18.17 17.74 0.37
N CYS A 51 -18.00 16.51 0.80
CA CYS A 51 -19.03 15.71 1.45
C CYS A 51 -18.75 15.51 2.95
N GLY A 52 -19.71 14.95 3.66
CA GLY A 52 -19.62 14.66 5.07
C GLY A 52 -19.97 13.21 5.41
N TYR A 53 -19.21 12.65 6.32
CA TYR A 53 -19.50 11.39 6.99
C TYR A 53 -19.59 11.64 8.47
N ARG A 54 -20.58 11.06 9.18
CA ARG A 54 -20.65 11.13 10.63
C ARG A 54 -21.21 9.84 11.23
N ARG A 55 -20.83 9.60 12.47
CA ARG A 55 -21.41 8.52 13.28
C ARG A 55 -21.33 8.84 14.76
N HIS A 56 -22.22 8.22 15.52
CA HIS A 56 -22.17 8.20 16.97
C HIS A 56 -21.25 7.10 17.49
N LEU A 57 -20.48 7.40 18.51
CA LEU A 57 -19.55 6.50 19.17
C LEU A 57 -19.73 6.54 20.68
N LYS A 58 -20.11 5.41 21.30
CA LYS A 58 -20.23 5.31 22.76
C LYS A 58 -18.89 4.96 23.39
N ILE A 59 -18.46 5.78 24.33
CA ILE A 59 -17.25 5.59 25.14
C ILE A 59 -17.65 5.31 26.58
N HIS A 60 -17.02 4.32 27.23
CA HIS A 60 -17.36 3.85 28.57
C HIS A 60 -16.22 4.04 29.58
N ASP A 61 -14.98 4.12 29.15
CA ASP A 61 -13.80 4.23 30.02
C ASP A 61 -12.88 5.36 29.56
N LEU A 62 -12.84 6.44 30.30
CA LEU A 62 -11.99 7.60 30.00
C LEU A 62 -10.56 7.46 30.54
N ASN A 63 -10.21 6.35 31.20
CA ASN A 63 -8.85 6.09 31.63
C ASN A 63 -7.96 5.56 30.52
N LYS A 64 -8.57 5.19 29.40
CA LYS A 64 -7.87 4.68 28.20
C LYS A 64 -7.63 5.74 27.16
N ARG A 65 -6.74 5.43 26.23
CA ARG A 65 -6.51 6.24 25.03
C ARG A 65 -7.29 5.65 23.87
N TYR A 66 -7.85 6.51 23.03
CA TYR A 66 -8.71 6.14 21.91
C TYR A 66 -8.17 6.70 20.62
N PHE A 67 -8.15 5.83 19.61
CA PHE A 67 -7.68 6.18 18.27
C PHE A 67 -8.70 5.75 17.23
N LEU A 68 -8.89 6.59 16.23
CA LEU A 68 -9.53 6.20 14.97
C LEU A 68 -8.47 5.90 13.95
N GLN A 69 -8.58 4.78 13.25
CA GLN A 69 -7.75 4.48 12.09
C GLN A 69 -8.61 4.40 10.85
N PHE A 70 -8.20 5.10 9.82
CA PHE A 70 -8.81 5.07 8.50
C PHE A 70 -7.82 4.37 7.54
N ASP A 71 -8.27 3.31 6.88
CA ASP A 71 -7.43 2.59 5.94
C ASP A 71 -7.37 3.27 4.56
N GLY A 72 -8.28 4.21 4.28
CA GLY A 72 -8.28 5.05 3.08
C GLY A 72 -9.51 5.93 2.96
N ALA A 73 -9.29 7.22 2.73
CA ALA A 73 -10.32 8.23 2.54
C ALA A 73 -9.90 9.23 1.45
N ALA A 74 -10.53 9.17 0.29
CA ALA A 74 -10.10 9.94 -0.88
C ALA A 74 -10.86 11.26 -1.02
N HIS A 75 -10.16 12.46 -0.95
CA HIS A 75 -8.69 12.60 -0.99
C HIS A 75 -8.14 13.38 0.20
N ILE A 76 -8.85 14.44 0.64
CA ILE A 76 -8.44 15.29 1.77
C ILE A 76 -9.48 15.14 2.88
N ALA A 77 -9.06 14.59 4.00
CA ALA A 77 -9.92 14.31 5.13
C ALA A 77 -9.64 15.24 6.31
N THR A 78 -10.70 15.85 6.87
CA THR A 78 -10.63 16.54 8.17
C THR A 78 -11.53 15.80 9.15
N VAL A 79 -10.95 15.32 10.23
CA VAL A 79 -11.65 14.54 11.26
C VAL A 79 -12.00 15.43 12.44
N TYR A 80 -13.27 15.43 12.82
CA TYR A 80 -13.80 16.16 13.98
C TYR A 80 -14.37 15.18 15.00
N VAL A 81 -14.23 15.51 16.27
CA VAL A 81 -14.87 14.81 17.40
C VAL A 81 -15.57 15.84 18.27
N ASN A 82 -16.87 15.70 18.45
CA ASN A 82 -17.71 16.64 19.20
C ASN A 82 -17.54 18.10 18.74
N GLY A 83 -17.42 18.31 17.42
CA GLY A 83 -17.22 19.61 16.79
C GLY A 83 -15.77 20.12 16.82
N LYS A 84 -14.85 19.47 17.55
CA LYS A 84 -13.43 19.86 17.61
C LYS A 84 -12.66 19.23 16.46
N ASN A 85 -11.90 20.04 15.69
CA ASN A 85 -11.00 19.54 14.67
C ASN A 85 -9.82 18.79 15.33
N MET A 86 -9.65 17.50 14.99
CA MET A 86 -8.65 16.63 15.56
C MET A 86 -7.48 16.35 14.61
N PHE A 87 -7.75 16.25 13.31
CA PHE A 87 -6.74 15.83 12.35
C PHE A 87 -7.07 16.26 10.93
N PHE A 88 -6.04 16.47 10.13
CA PHE A 88 -6.11 16.78 8.71
C PHE A 88 -5.16 15.87 7.95
N HIS A 89 -5.64 15.19 6.92
CA HIS A 89 -4.87 14.24 6.12
C HIS A 89 -5.02 14.51 4.63
N GLU A 90 -3.91 14.50 3.91
CA GLU A 90 -3.81 14.86 2.49
C GLU A 90 -3.22 13.71 1.65
N CYS A 91 -3.84 12.55 1.71
CA CYS A 91 -3.56 11.45 0.78
C CYS A 91 -4.78 10.53 0.71
N GLY A 92 -5.28 10.33 -0.50
CA GLY A 92 -6.44 9.45 -0.71
C GLY A 92 -6.14 7.95 -0.59
N TYR A 93 -4.87 7.53 -0.52
CA TYR A 93 -4.46 6.14 -0.77
C TYR A 93 -3.73 5.47 0.38
N THR A 94 -3.33 6.22 1.39
CA THR A 94 -2.63 5.72 2.58
C THR A 94 -3.53 5.68 3.80
N SER A 95 -3.17 4.83 4.76
CA SER A 95 -3.84 4.78 6.06
C SER A 95 -3.35 5.88 6.98
N PHE A 96 -4.25 6.42 7.80
CA PHE A 96 -3.89 7.40 8.82
C PHE A 96 -4.60 7.13 10.15
N ARG A 97 -3.99 7.58 11.24
CA ARG A 97 -4.45 7.35 12.61
C ARG A 97 -4.62 8.66 13.37
N VAL A 98 -5.73 8.79 14.07
CA VAL A 98 -6.11 10.00 14.79
C VAL A 98 -6.35 9.69 16.26
N GLU A 99 -5.60 10.31 17.17
CA GLU A 99 -5.88 10.21 18.59
C GLU A 99 -7.06 11.14 18.96
N ILE A 100 -8.09 10.58 19.57
CA ILE A 100 -9.32 11.29 19.93
C ILE A 100 -9.51 11.45 21.44
N THR A 101 -8.60 10.94 22.26
CA THR A 101 -8.68 10.88 23.74
C THR A 101 -9.07 12.21 24.38
N ASN A 102 -8.49 13.32 23.91
CA ASN A 102 -8.70 14.65 24.50
C ASN A 102 -9.97 15.39 23.99
N ALA A 103 -10.80 14.71 23.18
CA ALA A 103 -12.00 15.29 22.60
C ALA A 103 -13.28 14.49 22.89
N ILE A 104 -13.16 13.34 23.55
CA ILE A 104 -14.25 12.46 23.92
C ILE A 104 -14.70 12.70 25.37
N HIS A 105 -15.93 12.30 25.66
CA HIS A 105 -16.50 12.21 27.02
C HIS A 105 -17.17 10.85 27.21
N GLU A 106 -17.51 10.51 28.45
CA GLU A 106 -18.28 9.31 28.72
C GLU A 106 -19.67 9.40 28.09
N GLY A 107 -20.12 8.32 27.50
CA GLY A 107 -21.40 8.24 26.78
C GLY A 107 -21.23 8.44 25.28
N ASP A 108 -22.14 9.15 24.68
CA ASP A 108 -22.27 9.29 23.22
C ASP A 108 -21.42 10.45 22.68
N ASN A 109 -20.59 10.16 21.71
CA ASN A 109 -19.70 11.13 21.06
C ASN A 109 -19.98 11.16 19.55
N LEU A 110 -19.94 12.34 18.96
CA LEU A 110 -20.14 12.53 17.53
C LEU A 110 -18.81 12.62 16.80
N ILE A 111 -18.55 11.66 15.92
CA ILE A 111 -17.42 11.67 14.99
C ILE A 111 -17.90 12.21 13.66
N CYS A 112 -17.23 13.20 13.09
CA CYS A 112 -17.51 13.72 11.76
C CYS A 112 -16.23 13.74 10.92
N VAL A 113 -16.37 13.45 9.62
CA VAL A 113 -15.30 13.56 8.63
C VAL A 113 -15.79 14.45 7.49
N LYS A 114 -15.15 15.62 7.33
CA LYS A 114 -15.29 16.42 6.14
C LYS A 114 -14.31 15.87 5.10
N LEU A 115 -14.82 15.45 3.96
CA LEU A 115 -14.01 14.85 2.91
C LEU A 115 -14.11 15.66 1.62
N ASN A 116 -12.98 16.19 1.17
CA ASN A 116 -12.84 16.81 -0.14
C ASN A 116 -12.38 15.73 -1.14
N THR A 117 -13.25 15.40 -2.09
CA THR A 117 -12.99 14.37 -3.11
C THR A 117 -12.60 14.98 -4.46
N LYS A 118 -12.38 16.30 -4.51
CA LYS A 118 -11.97 17.00 -5.73
C LYS A 118 -10.51 16.73 -6.04
N GLU A 119 -10.19 16.80 -7.31
CA GLU A 119 -8.83 16.76 -7.83
C GLU A 119 -8.14 18.09 -7.51
N ASP A 120 -7.53 18.17 -6.33
CA ASP A 120 -6.90 19.37 -5.80
C ASP A 120 -5.42 19.43 -6.20
N ALA A 121 -5.07 20.38 -7.05
CA ALA A 121 -3.72 20.56 -7.57
C ALA A 121 -2.65 20.88 -6.49
N SER A 122 -3.05 21.08 -5.24
CA SER A 122 -2.12 21.33 -4.13
C SER A 122 -1.48 20.05 -3.57
N ILE A 123 -2.00 18.85 -3.94
CA ILE A 123 -1.54 17.57 -3.43
C ILE A 123 -1.35 16.53 -4.56
N PRO A 124 -0.43 15.54 -4.41
CA PRO A 124 -0.40 14.37 -5.30
C PRO A 124 -1.69 13.54 -5.21
N PRO A 125 -2.13 12.90 -6.30
CA PRO A 125 -1.51 12.82 -7.62
C PRO A 125 -1.82 14.00 -8.54
N PHE A 126 -2.51 15.01 -8.07
CA PHE A 126 -3.12 16.07 -8.87
C PHE A 126 -2.14 17.19 -9.26
N GLY A 127 -2.57 17.99 -10.25
CA GLY A 127 -1.82 19.12 -10.79
C GLY A 127 -1.81 19.20 -12.31
N PHE A 128 -2.05 18.09 -12.97
CA PHE A 128 -2.23 17.94 -14.41
C PHE A 128 -3.22 16.80 -14.67
N MET A 129 -3.50 16.50 -15.93
CA MET A 129 -4.33 15.36 -16.31
C MET A 129 -3.70 14.06 -15.83
N ILE A 130 -4.51 13.15 -15.27
CA ILE A 130 -4.15 11.78 -14.94
C ILE A 130 -4.97 10.84 -15.82
N ASP A 131 -4.47 9.66 -16.11
CA ASP A 131 -5.09 8.71 -17.05
C ASP A 131 -5.96 7.64 -16.36
N TYR A 132 -6.32 7.85 -15.10
CA TYR A 132 -7.21 6.97 -14.33
C TYR A 132 -8.21 7.77 -13.51
N LEU A 133 -9.33 7.13 -13.13
CA LEU A 133 -10.38 7.76 -12.32
C LEU A 133 -9.98 7.70 -10.84
N THR A 134 -10.17 8.82 -10.12
CA THR A 134 -9.68 8.97 -8.74
C THR A 134 -10.73 8.66 -7.69
N TYR A 135 -12.00 8.59 -8.07
CA TYR A 135 -13.12 8.28 -7.19
C TYR A 135 -13.06 8.99 -5.82
N GLY A 136 -14.13 8.95 -5.06
CA GLY A 136 -14.18 9.59 -3.75
C GLY A 136 -14.93 8.77 -2.72
N GLY A 137 -14.61 8.98 -1.44
CA GLY A 137 -15.30 8.35 -0.32
C GLY A 137 -14.37 7.85 0.78
N ILE A 138 -14.96 7.44 1.90
CA ILE A 138 -14.26 6.57 2.86
C ILE A 138 -14.40 5.15 2.32
N TYR A 139 -13.49 4.79 1.44
CA TYR A 139 -13.59 3.61 0.58
C TYR A 139 -12.88 2.37 1.12
N ARG A 140 -12.26 2.48 2.31
CA ARG A 140 -11.67 1.38 3.10
C ARG A 140 -12.16 1.48 4.53
N HIS A 141 -11.84 0.47 5.35
CA HIS A 141 -12.34 0.34 6.71
C HIS A 141 -11.97 1.47 7.65
N VAL A 142 -12.80 1.67 8.66
CA VAL A 142 -12.51 2.52 9.81
C VAL A 142 -12.52 1.66 11.07
N TRP A 143 -11.50 1.87 11.91
CA TRP A 143 -11.28 1.12 13.14
C TRP A 143 -11.25 2.04 14.33
N LEU A 144 -11.78 1.55 15.45
CA LEU A 144 -11.57 2.10 16.77
C LEU A 144 -10.52 1.25 17.49
N ASP A 145 -9.46 1.88 17.95
CA ASP A 145 -8.44 1.24 18.77
C ASP A 145 -8.42 1.86 20.17
N GLU A 146 -8.50 0.99 21.16
CA GLU A 146 -8.58 1.32 22.57
C GLU A 146 -7.31 0.81 23.22
N LYS A 147 -6.54 1.69 23.85
CA LYS A 147 -5.23 1.41 24.43
C LYS A 147 -5.12 1.88 25.87
N GLU A 148 -4.26 1.24 26.63
CA GLU A 148 -3.80 1.77 27.93
C GLU A 148 -2.95 3.04 27.75
N SER A 149 -2.62 3.72 28.84
CA SER A 149 -1.76 4.91 28.82
C SER A 149 -0.37 4.62 28.25
N THR A 150 0.11 3.39 28.39
CA THR A 150 1.33 2.87 27.75
C THR A 150 0.96 1.67 26.91
N TYR A 151 1.41 1.66 25.65
CA TYR A 151 1.06 0.62 24.69
C TYR A 151 2.16 0.41 23.64
N ILE A 152 2.07 -0.68 22.88
CA ILE A 152 2.91 -1.00 21.74
C ILE A 152 2.42 -0.17 20.56
N LYS A 153 3.23 0.83 20.17
CA LYS A 153 2.85 1.76 19.09
C LYS A 153 3.13 1.20 17.69
N ASP A 154 4.25 0.52 17.52
CA ASP A 154 4.68 -0.02 16.24
C ASP A 154 5.64 -1.21 16.44
N VAL A 155 5.55 -2.17 15.53
CA VAL A 155 6.44 -3.33 15.45
C VAL A 155 6.85 -3.55 14.01
N PHE A 156 8.15 -3.53 13.74
CA PHE A 156 8.71 -3.85 12.44
C PHE A 156 9.59 -5.11 12.53
N VAL A 157 9.18 -6.18 11.87
CA VAL A 157 9.88 -7.46 11.84
C VAL A 157 10.70 -7.58 10.57
N GLN A 158 12.03 -7.66 10.71
CA GLN A 158 12.98 -7.71 9.62
C GLN A 158 13.71 -9.06 9.58
N PRO A 159 13.46 -9.90 8.55
CA PRO A 159 14.31 -11.07 8.31
C PRO A 159 15.76 -10.70 8.05
N LEU A 160 16.69 -11.46 8.60
CA LEU A 160 18.13 -11.27 8.38
C LEU A 160 18.62 -12.07 7.17
N SER A 161 19.79 -11.71 6.68
CA SER A 161 20.41 -12.34 5.49
C SER A 161 20.76 -13.82 5.66
N ASP A 162 20.81 -14.30 6.89
CA ASP A 162 21.05 -15.72 7.21
C ASP A 162 19.84 -16.62 6.92
N LEU A 163 18.66 -16.04 6.59
CA LEU A 163 17.39 -16.73 6.34
C LEU A 163 16.93 -17.61 7.51
N LYS A 164 17.33 -17.28 8.73
CA LYS A 164 17.02 -18.02 9.97
C LYS A 164 16.61 -17.10 11.10
N SER A 165 17.13 -15.88 11.10
CA SER A 165 16.93 -14.93 12.18
C SER A 165 16.08 -13.76 11.74
N ILE A 166 15.37 -13.16 12.71
CA ILE A 166 14.67 -11.89 12.56
C ILE A 166 15.19 -10.88 13.56
N THR A 167 15.12 -9.61 13.21
CA THR A 167 15.22 -8.49 14.15
C THR A 167 13.89 -7.76 14.17
N SER A 168 13.32 -7.57 15.36
CA SER A 168 12.09 -6.81 15.55
C SER A 168 12.43 -5.46 16.17
N SER A 169 12.10 -4.37 15.46
CA SER A 169 12.16 -3.00 15.99
C SER A 169 10.81 -2.66 16.61
N ILE A 170 10.80 -2.24 17.88
CA ILE A 170 9.58 -2.02 18.65
C ILE A 170 9.57 -0.58 19.15
N THR A 171 8.45 0.10 18.96
CA THR A 171 8.20 1.43 19.50
C THR A 171 7.05 1.37 20.48
N TYR A 172 7.24 1.92 21.67
CA TYR A 172 6.21 2.08 22.68
C TYR A 172 5.79 3.56 22.74
N ASP A 173 4.58 3.81 23.19
CA ASP A 173 4.09 5.15 23.54
C ASP A 173 3.65 5.13 25.01
N GLY A 174 4.11 6.10 25.80
CA GLY A 174 3.92 6.16 27.26
C GLY A 174 5.17 5.76 28.07
N ASP A 175 5.01 5.70 29.39
CA ASP A 175 6.11 5.35 30.29
C ASP A 175 6.24 3.83 30.45
N THR A 176 7.37 3.28 30.04
CA THR A 176 7.71 1.84 30.12
C THR A 176 8.48 1.45 31.37
N THR A 177 8.64 2.37 32.35
CA THR A 177 9.37 2.09 33.60
C THR A 177 8.69 0.95 34.36
N ASN A 178 9.47 -0.04 34.82
CA ASN A 178 9.00 -1.25 35.49
C ASN A 178 8.03 -2.10 34.66
N MET A 179 8.12 -2.00 33.35
CA MET A 179 7.41 -2.87 32.43
C MET A 179 8.36 -3.88 31.77
N HIS A 180 7.83 -5.00 31.35
CA HIS A 180 8.59 -6.03 30.67
C HIS A 180 7.79 -6.59 29.48
N VAL A 181 8.45 -7.35 28.62
CA VAL A 181 7.84 -7.90 27.43
C VAL A 181 8.10 -9.39 27.31
N LYS A 182 7.12 -10.06 26.73
CA LYS A 182 7.22 -11.44 26.28
C LYS A 182 6.99 -11.51 24.78
N THR A 183 7.83 -12.27 24.09
CA THR A 183 7.71 -12.50 22.65
C THR A 183 7.50 -13.97 22.36
N GLN A 184 6.63 -14.24 21.40
CA GLN A 184 6.42 -15.57 20.84
C GLN A 184 6.43 -15.48 19.31
N ILE A 185 6.93 -16.50 18.65
CA ILE A 185 6.80 -16.65 17.21
C ILE A 185 5.94 -17.88 16.97
N PHE A 186 4.82 -17.68 16.31
CA PHE A 186 3.91 -18.74 15.88
C PHE A 186 4.12 -19.03 14.40
N ASP A 187 4.06 -20.30 14.03
CA ASP A 187 4.00 -20.73 12.65
C ASP A 187 2.56 -20.60 12.09
N GLN A 188 2.36 -20.99 10.83
CA GLN A 188 1.03 -20.90 10.20
C GLN A 188 0.01 -21.91 10.74
N GLU A 189 0.45 -22.94 11.45
CA GLU A 189 -0.37 -23.90 12.20
C GLU A 189 -0.67 -23.43 13.63
N HIS A 190 -0.27 -22.19 13.98
CA HIS A 190 -0.37 -21.59 15.31
C HIS A 190 0.43 -22.32 16.40
N ILE A 191 1.50 -23.04 16.02
CA ILE A 191 2.45 -23.65 16.99
C ILE A 191 3.50 -22.63 17.36
N CYS A 192 3.74 -22.45 18.68
CA CYS A 192 4.80 -21.58 19.18
C CYS A 192 6.17 -22.22 18.93
N VAL A 193 6.93 -21.66 17.99
CA VAL A 193 8.27 -22.16 17.62
C VAL A 193 9.41 -21.45 18.33
N VAL A 194 9.17 -20.25 18.85
CA VAL A 194 10.11 -19.48 19.67
C VAL A 194 9.34 -18.75 20.76
N GLN A 195 9.87 -18.77 22.00
CA GLN A 195 9.37 -17.94 23.09
C GLN A 195 10.54 -17.37 23.88
N LYS A 196 10.45 -16.08 24.23
CA LYS A 196 11.41 -15.39 25.12
C LYS A 196 10.69 -14.38 26.00
N GLU A 197 11.22 -14.19 27.20
CA GLU A 197 10.82 -13.15 28.14
C GLU A 197 12.00 -12.25 28.42
N PHE A 198 11.74 -10.97 28.63
CA PHE A 198 12.72 -9.92 28.87
C PHE A 198 12.28 -9.09 30.07
N ASP A 199 13.17 -8.82 31.02
CA ASP A 199 12.86 -8.09 32.26
C ASP A 199 12.58 -6.58 32.04
N SER A 200 12.64 -6.11 30.81
CA SER A 200 12.38 -4.71 30.41
C SER A 200 11.85 -4.61 29.00
N CYS A 201 11.29 -3.44 28.67
CA CYS A 201 10.89 -3.11 27.30
C CYS A 201 12.12 -2.83 26.43
N LEU A 202 12.37 -3.69 25.46
CA LEU A 202 13.47 -3.55 24.50
C LEU A 202 12.94 -2.97 23.19
N ASN A 203 13.64 -1.98 22.65
CA ASN A 203 13.30 -1.42 21.33
C ASN A 203 13.79 -2.27 20.15
N THR A 204 14.69 -3.23 20.40
CA THR A 204 15.20 -4.13 19.38
C THR A 204 15.41 -5.52 19.98
N ILE A 205 14.83 -6.52 19.32
CA ILE A 205 14.92 -7.93 19.74
C ILE A 205 15.32 -8.77 18.53
N THR A 206 16.40 -9.55 18.68
CA THR A 206 16.84 -10.51 17.66
C THR A 206 16.54 -11.94 18.09
N GLN A 207 15.93 -12.73 17.22
CA GLN A 207 15.54 -14.11 17.50
C GLN A 207 15.86 -15.03 16.32
N LEU A 208 16.37 -16.23 16.65
CA LEU A 208 16.59 -17.32 15.71
C LEU A 208 15.35 -18.21 15.67
N ILE A 209 14.89 -18.56 14.49
CA ILE A 209 13.80 -19.51 14.25
C ILE A 209 14.43 -20.89 13.96
N PRO A 210 14.21 -21.89 14.82
CA PRO A 210 14.69 -23.25 14.57
C PRO A 210 13.99 -23.84 13.35
N SER A 211 14.75 -24.47 12.44
CA SER A 211 14.21 -25.14 11.24
C SER A 211 13.23 -24.26 10.42
N PRO A 212 13.66 -23.06 9.99
CA PRO A 212 12.77 -22.08 9.38
C PRO A 212 12.23 -22.56 8.02
N VAL A 213 10.96 -22.26 7.76
CA VAL A 213 10.35 -22.37 6.43
C VAL A 213 10.35 -20.98 5.78
N LEU A 214 10.88 -20.87 4.57
CA LEU A 214 11.00 -19.59 3.89
C LEU A 214 9.71 -19.23 3.15
N TRP A 215 9.35 -17.96 3.21
CA TRP A 215 8.40 -17.38 2.28
C TRP A 215 9.05 -17.28 0.89
N ASN A 216 8.37 -17.71 -0.16
CA ASN A 216 8.88 -17.66 -1.52
C ASN A 216 7.74 -17.45 -2.52
N VAL A 217 8.09 -17.13 -3.76
CA VAL A 217 7.15 -17.02 -4.89
C VAL A 217 6.38 -18.33 -5.05
N HIS A 218 5.05 -18.26 -5.08
CA HIS A 218 4.10 -19.39 -5.15
C HIS A 218 4.24 -20.44 -4.01
N HIS A 219 5.05 -20.15 -3.00
CA HIS A 219 5.27 -21.00 -1.83
C HIS A 219 5.33 -20.14 -0.58
N ALA A 220 4.22 -19.48 -0.27
CA ALA A 220 4.12 -18.62 0.89
C ALA A 220 4.12 -19.41 2.19
N TYR A 221 4.88 -18.94 3.15
CA TYR A 221 4.82 -19.40 4.53
C TYR A 221 4.89 -18.20 5.46
N LEU A 222 3.87 -18.04 6.30
CA LEU A 222 3.74 -16.89 7.19
C LEU A 222 3.93 -17.31 8.65
N TYR A 223 4.70 -16.52 9.37
CA TYR A 223 4.79 -16.55 10.82
C TYR A 223 4.05 -15.36 11.41
N THR A 224 3.75 -15.44 12.70
CA THR A 224 3.25 -14.31 13.49
C THR A 224 4.23 -14.03 14.63
N PHE A 225 4.76 -12.80 14.66
CA PHE A 225 5.48 -12.28 15.81
C PHE A 225 4.46 -11.71 16.80
N HIS A 226 4.28 -12.40 17.91
CA HIS A 226 3.40 -12.04 19.00
C HIS A 226 4.20 -11.37 20.11
N LEU A 227 3.81 -10.15 20.48
CA LEU A 227 4.46 -9.34 21.51
C LEU A 227 3.43 -8.97 22.57
N GLU A 228 3.70 -9.35 23.80
CA GLU A 228 2.91 -8.98 24.97
C GLU A 228 3.68 -7.97 25.83
N LEU A 229 3.01 -6.88 26.23
CA LEU A 229 3.53 -5.85 27.13
C LEU A 229 2.90 -6.02 28.52
N TYR A 230 3.74 -6.13 29.55
CA TYR A 230 3.30 -6.35 30.92
C TYR A 230 3.67 -5.20 31.85
N LYS A 231 2.74 -4.88 32.76
CA LYS A 231 2.96 -4.04 33.95
C LYS A 231 2.76 -4.92 35.21
N GLY A 232 3.85 -5.25 35.89
CA GLY A 232 3.84 -6.32 36.89
C GLY A 232 3.38 -7.65 36.28
N ASN A 233 2.37 -8.30 36.81
CA ASN A 233 1.83 -9.55 36.27
C ASN A 233 0.64 -9.36 35.31
N THR A 234 0.30 -8.13 34.97
CA THR A 234 -0.86 -7.83 34.10
C THR A 234 -0.38 -7.53 32.69
N CYS A 235 -0.86 -8.30 31.71
CA CYS A 235 -0.70 -7.97 30.30
C CYS A 235 -1.59 -6.77 29.96
N ILE A 236 -0.99 -5.67 29.51
CA ILE A 236 -1.68 -4.41 29.24
C ILE A 236 -1.87 -4.14 27.74
N ASP A 237 -1.03 -4.74 26.89
CA ASP A 237 -1.19 -4.62 25.44
C ASP A 237 -0.59 -5.82 24.72
N ILE A 238 -1.13 -6.10 23.53
CA ILE A 238 -0.69 -7.19 22.65
C ILE A 238 -0.57 -6.68 21.23
N SER A 239 0.46 -7.12 20.53
CA SER A 239 0.63 -6.89 19.10
C SER A 239 0.94 -8.19 18.37
N ASP A 240 0.14 -8.52 17.37
CA ASP A 240 0.37 -9.61 16.43
C ASP A 240 0.82 -9.05 15.09
N THR A 241 2.03 -9.41 14.67
CA THR A 241 2.62 -8.95 13.41
C THR A 241 2.93 -10.14 12.51
N PRO A 242 2.11 -10.39 11.47
CA PRO A 242 2.42 -11.38 10.45
C PRO A 242 3.69 -11.00 9.68
N PHE A 243 4.52 -11.99 9.37
CA PHE A 243 5.71 -11.80 8.54
C PHE A 243 6.07 -13.08 7.77
N GLY A 244 6.82 -12.92 6.68
CA GLY A 244 7.43 -14.05 5.96
C GLY A 244 8.95 -13.98 6.07
N LEU A 245 9.59 -15.10 6.35
CA LEU A 245 11.04 -15.17 6.42
C LEU A 245 11.62 -15.25 5.01
N ARG A 246 12.13 -14.13 4.51
CA ARG A 246 12.72 -14.02 3.17
C ARG A 246 13.70 -12.87 3.08
N THR A 247 14.57 -12.90 2.06
CA THR A 247 15.41 -11.75 1.66
C THR A 247 15.10 -11.33 0.24
N ILE A 248 15.19 -10.02 -0.05
CA ILE A 248 15.18 -9.44 -1.39
C ILE A 248 16.54 -8.77 -1.61
N THR A 249 17.24 -9.18 -2.64
CA THR A 249 18.50 -8.59 -3.06
C THR A 249 18.52 -8.45 -4.58
N TRP A 250 19.55 -7.81 -5.13
CA TRP A 250 19.67 -7.65 -6.59
C TRP A 250 21.14 -7.63 -7.01
N ASP A 251 21.37 -8.00 -8.23
CA ASP A 251 22.65 -7.83 -8.91
C ASP A 251 22.49 -6.94 -10.15
N LYS A 252 23.45 -6.93 -11.03
CA LYS A 252 23.39 -6.09 -12.24
C LYS A 252 22.22 -6.38 -13.17
N ASN A 253 21.68 -7.61 -13.17
CA ASN A 253 20.65 -8.05 -14.11
C ASN A 253 19.42 -8.69 -13.44
N HIS A 254 19.51 -9.11 -12.17
CA HIS A 254 18.49 -9.94 -11.54
C HIS A 254 17.96 -9.31 -10.25
N ILE A 255 16.72 -9.62 -9.95
CA ILE A 255 16.12 -9.53 -8.63
C ILE A 255 16.21 -10.92 -8.02
N LEU A 256 16.66 -11.01 -6.77
CA LEU A 256 16.87 -12.28 -6.09
C LEU A 256 15.94 -12.37 -4.87
N VAL A 257 15.21 -13.47 -4.78
CA VAL A 257 14.43 -13.86 -3.59
C VAL A 257 15.17 -15.01 -2.94
N ASN A 258 15.50 -14.89 -1.65
CA ASN A 258 16.28 -15.89 -0.92
C ASN A 258 17.57 -16.30 -1.65
N HIS A 259 18.30 -15.30 -2.16
CA HIS A 259 19.54 -15.43 -2.93
C HIS A 259 19.40 -16.16 -4.28
N LYS A 260 18.18 -16.44 -4.75
CA LYS A 260 17.93 -17.07 -6.05
C LYS A 260 17.36 -16.07 -7.03
N PRO A 261 17.86 -15.99 -8.27
CA PRO A 261 17.28 -15.14 -9.30
C PRO A 261 15.83 -15.49 -9.59
N VAL A 262 15.00 -14.45 -9.65
CA VAL A 262 13.58 -14.58 -10.07
C VAL A 262 13.36 -13.63 -11.23
N PHE A 263 12.91 -14.17 -12.37
CA PHE A 263 12.43 -13.35 -13.47
C PHE A 263 11.02 -12.89 -13.16
N ILE A 264 10.81 -11.58 -13.04
CA ILE A 264 9.50 -11.00 -12.78
C ILE A 264 8.63 -11.13 -14.03
N HIS A 265 7.49 -11.78 -13.92
CA HIS A 265 6.45 -11.80 -14.94
C HIS A 265 5.12 -11.47 -14.28
N GLY A 266 4.67 -10.25 -14.51
CA GLY A 266 3.56 -9.67 -13.77
C GLY A 266 2.61 -8.85 -14.62
N LEU A 267 1.61 -8.30 -13.94
CA LEU A 267 0.63 -7.37 -14.50
C LEU A 267 0.55 -6.11 -13.64
N ASN A 268 0.13 -5.01 -14.25
CA ASN A 268 -0.27 -3.82 -13.54
C ASN A 268 -1.73 -3.95 -13.07
N ARG A 269 -2.08 -3.32 -11.94
CA ARG A 269 -3.42 -3.37 -11.39
C ARG A 269 -3.87 -2.00 -10.90
N HIS A 270 -5.03 -1.53 -11.39
CA HIS A 270 -5.85 -0.53 -10.74
C HIS A 270 -6.89 -1.21 -9.83
N GLN A 271 -7.23 -0.58 -8.68
CA GLN A 271 -8.14 -1.17 -7.68
C GLN A 271 -9.63 -0.87 -7.91
N SER A 272 -9.98 -0.27 -9.05
CA SER A 272 -11.36 0.13 -9.32
C SER A 272 -12.23 -1.02 -9.79
N PHE A 273 -13.51 -1.00 -9.35
CA PHE A 273 -14.54 -1.95 -9.75
C PHE A 273 -15.76 -1.23 -10.32
N PRO A 274 -16.52 -1.87 -11.22
CA PRO A 274 -17.78 -1.32 -11.71
C PRO A 274 -18.72 -0.93 -10.56
N TYR A 275 -19.44 0.15 -10.73
CA TYR A 275 -20.46 0.73 -9.83
C TYR A 275 -19.92 1.34 -8.52
N VAL A 276 -18.89 0.77 -7.91
CA VAL A 276 -18.39 1.15 -6.57
C VAL A 276 -17.05 1.87 -6.58
N GLY A 277 -16.40 2.01 -7.75
CA GLY A 277 -15.08 2.65 -7.85
C GLY A 277 -14.06 1.95 -6.95
N TYR A 278 -13.48 2.67 -5.98
CA TYR A 278 -12.52 2.11 -5.02
C TYR A 278 -13.15 1.41 -3.82
N ALA A 279 -14.47 1.57 -3.58
CA ALA A 279 -15.15 1.02 -2.41
C ALA A 279 -15.50 -0.47 -2.56
N ALA A 280 -14.58 -1.25 -3.13
CA ALA A 280 -14.73 -2.67 -3.32
C ALA A 280 -14.54 -3.43 -1.99
N ALA A 281 -15.39 -4.42 -1.74
CA ALA A 281 -15.30 -5.28 -0.56
C ALA A 281 -13.98 -6.07 -0.53
N ASP A 282 -13.51 -6.45 0.67
CA ASP A 282 -12.31 -7.26 0.87
C ASP A 282 -12.30 -8.53 0.03
N SER A 283 -13.46 -9.19 -0.14
CA SER A 283 -13.59 -10.41 -0.95
C SER A 283 -13.24 -10.18 -2.43
N LEU A 284 -13.63 -9.02 -3.01
CA LEU A 284 -13.28 -8.67 -4.38
C LEU A 284 -11.78 -8.35 -4.50
N GLN A 285 -11.21 -7.69 -3.50
CA GLN A 285 -9.78 -7.40 -3.46
C GLN A 285 -8.94 -8.70 -3.40
N ARG A 286 -9.38 -9.68 -2.58
CA ARG A 286 -8.74 -11.00 -2.48
C ARG A 286 -8.93 -11.83 -3.77
N GLU A 287 -10.07 -11.71 -4.41
CA GLU A 287 -10.37 -12.41 -5.67
C GLU A 287 -9.43 -11.98 -6.80
N ASP A 288 -9.08 -10.71 -6.89
CA ASP A 288 -8.09 -10.25 -7.87
C ASP A 288 -6.72 -10.92 -7.66
N ALA A 289 -6.27 -11.05 -6.41
CA ALA A 289 -5.01 -11.74 -6.11
C ALA A 289 -5.11 -13.24 -6.46
N ARG A 290 -6.28 -13.88 -6.21
CA ARG A 290 -6.51 -15.26 -6.62
C ARG A 290 -6.45 -15.44 -8.15
N ILE A 291 -7.08 -14.54 -8.89
CA ILE A 291 -7.05 -14.58 -10.37
C ILE A 291 -5.61 -14.41 -10.90
N LEU A 292 -4.84 -13.48 -10.33
CA LEU A 292 -3.45 -13.26 -10.70
C LEU A 292 -2.60 -14.53 -10.52
N ASP A 293 -2.79 -15.25 -9.42
CA ASP A 293 -2.07 -16.48 -9.10
C ASP A 293 -2.59 -17.68 -9.88
N GLU A 294 -3.86 -18.05 -9.67
CA GLU A 294 -4.42 -19.34 -10.10
C GLU A 294 -4.81 -19.37 -11.59
N GLU A 295 -5.28 -18.22 -12.14
CA GLU A 295 -5.78 -18.21 -13.53
C GLU A 295 -4.75 -17.65 -14.51
N LEU A 296 -3.97 -16.65 -14.09
CA LEU A 296 -2.98 -15.99 -14.93
C LEU A 296 -1.54 -16.47 -14.68
N GLY A 297 -1.28 -17.10 -13.54
CA GLY A 297 0.01 -17.70 -13.19
C GLY A 297 1.15 -16.67 -13.12
N VAL A 298 0.86 -15.40 -12.80
CA VAL A 298 1.87 -14.38 -12.65
C VAL A 298 2.54 -14.47 -11.27
N ASN A 299 3.82 -14.11 -11.19
CA ASN A 299 4.54 -14.12 -9.93
C ASN A 299 4.65 -12.74 -9.28
N ALA A 300 4.19 -11.69 -9.95
CA ALA A 300 4.25 -10.34 -9.44
C ALA A 300 3.08 -9.47 -9.93
N VAL A 301 2.78 -8.42 -9.17
CA VAL A 301 1.84 -7.36 -9.53
C VAL A 301 2.42 -6.00 -9.18
N ARG A 302 2.23 -5.02 -10.05
CA ARG A 302 2.47 -3.62 -9.74
C ARG A 302 1.15 -2.93 -9.42
N THR A 303 1.06 -2.31 -8.25
CA THR A 303 -0.11 -1.55 -7.81
C THR A 303 -0.01 -0.12 -8.35
N SER A 304 -0.30 0.02 -9.63
CA SER A 304 -0.28 1.30 -10.35
C SER A 304 -1.51 2.16 -10.01
N HIS A 305 -1.40 3.42 -9.69
CA HIS A 305 -0.17 4.19 -9.40
C HIS A 305 -0.28 4.73 -7.98
N TYR A 306 -0.55 3.85 -7.00
CA TYR A 306 -0.83 4.22 -5.60
C TYR A 306 -0.88 2.97 -4.68
N PRO A 307 -0.75 3.15 -3.36
CA PRO A 307 -0.97 2.09 -2.37
C PRO A 307 -2.40 1.54 -2.44
N GLN A 308 -2.55 0.20 -2.48
CA GLN A 308 -3.85 -0.45 -2.63
C GLN A 308 -4.34 -1.11 -1.32
N SER A 309 -5.50 -1.79 -1.37
CA SER A 309 -6.16 -2.37 -0.20
C SER A 309 -5.26 -3.32 0.59
N HIS A 310 -5.30 -3.25 1.93
CA HIS A 310 -4.65 -4.22 2.81
C HIS A 310 -5.10 -5.66 2.51
N ALA A 311 -6.41 -5.88 2.25
CA ALA A 311 -6.93 -7.20 1.91
C ALA A 311 -6.31 -7.80 0.64
N PHE A 312 -5.97 -6.96 -0.35
CA PHE A 312 -5.25 -7.39 -1.55
C PHE A 312 -3.80 -7.77 -1.22
N ILE A 313 -3.09 -6.94 -0.47
CA ILE A 313 -1.68 -7.19 -0.09
C ILE A 313 -1.56 -8.44 0.80
N GLU A 314 -2.45 -8.58 1.81
CA GLU A 314 -2.51 -9.79 2.65
C GLU A 314 -2.75 -11.08 1.85
N GLU A 315 -3.57 -11.00 0.82
CA GLU A 315 -3.80 -12.15 -0.05
C GLU A 315 -2.58 -12.46 -0.94
N CYS A 316 -1.86 -11.43 -1.41
CA CYS A 316 -0.57 -11.61 -2.08
C CYS A 316 0.48 -12.24 -1.14
N ASP A 317 0.51 -11.86 0.15
CA ASP A 317 1.36 -12.50 1.16
C ASP A 317 1.09 -14.00 1.27
N LYS A 318 -0.19 -14.40 1.30
CA LYS A 318 -0.63 -15.80 1.44
C LYS A 318 -0.39 -16.64 0.18
N ARG A 319 -0.36 -16.01 -0.99
CA ARG A 319 -0.17 -16.69 -2.28
C ARG A 319 1.27 -16.70 -2.76
N GLY A 320 2.13 -15.89 -2.18
CA GLY A 320 3.51 -15.76 -2.65
C GLY A 320 3.60 -14.94 -3.95
N ILE A 321 2.75 -13.92 -4.11
CA ILE A 321 2.82 -12.95 -5.21
C ILE A 321 3.67 -11.77 -4.76
N LEU A 322 4.68 -11.40 -5.54
CA LEU A 322 5.50 -10.22 -5.29
C LEU A 322 4.71 -8.94 -5.65
N VAL A 323 4.81 -7.92 -4.82
CA VAL A 323 4.12 -6.64 -5.03
C VAL A 323 5.13 -5.50 -5.17
N PHE A 324 5.08 -4.80 -6.29
CA PHE A 324 5.70 -3.50 -6.49
C PHE A 324 4.65 -2.42 -6.20
N THR A 325 4.78 -1.73 -5.07
CA THR A 325 3.89 -0.63 -4.69
C THR A 325 4.60 0.71 -4.83
N GLU A 326 3.85 1.78 -5.15
CA GLU A 326 4.41 3.10 -5.44
C GLU A 326 3.57 4.23 -4.82
N ILE A 327 4.22 5.39 -4.64
CA ILE A 327 3.54 6.61 -4.17
C ILE A 327 2.57 7.13 -5.22
N PRO A 328 1.47 7.80 -4.81
CA PRO A 328 0.47 8.33 -5.74
C PRO A 328 1.04 9.40 -6.66
N GLY A 329 0.84 9.24 -7.97
CA GLY A 329 1.23 10.25 -8.95
C GLY A 329 1.34 9.74 -10.38
N TRP A 330 1.11 10.65 -11.34
CA TRP A 330 1.23 10.39 -12.77
C TRP A 330 1.75 11.63 -13.49
N GLN A 331 2.93 11.51 -14.10
CA GLN A 331 3.69 12.48 -14.91
C GLN A 331 4.00 13.85 -14.23
N TYR A 332 3.11 14.40 -13.45
CA TYR A 332 3.25 15.75 -12.89
C TYR A 332 4.06 15.77 -11.59
N VAL A 333 4.97 16.74 -11.48
CA VAL A 333 5.66 17.10 -10.25
C VAL A 333 5.56 18.62 -10.06
N SER A 334 4.99 19.03 -8.96
CA SER A 334 4.84 20.46 -8.64
C SER A 334 6.15 21.09 -8.16
N SER A 335 6.33 22.38 -8.50
CA SER A 335 7.33 23.23 -7.85
C SER A 335 6.87 23.72 -6.47
N ASN A 336 5.60 23.56 -6.11
CA ASN A 336 5.06 23.95 -4.81
C ASN A 336 5.66 23.08 -3.70
N GLN A 337 6.21 23.72 -2.66
CA GLN A 337 6.87 23.00 -1.56
C GLN A 337 5.88 22.13 -0.78
N HIS A 338 4.66 22.58 -0.52
CA HIS A 338 3.63 21.80 0.15
C HIS A 338 3.33 20.50 -0.60
N TRP A 339 3.12 20.57 -1.91
CA TRP A 339 2.91 19.37 -2.76
C TRP A 339 4.09 18.37 -2.62
N ARG A 340 5.32 18.90 -2.61
CA ARG A 340 6.55 18.08 -2.44
C ARG A 340 6.63 17.44 -1.06
N ASP A 341 6.24 18.17 -0.02
CA ASP A 341 6.23 17.68 1.36
C ASP A 341 5.17 16.57 1.52
N VAL A 342 3.98 16.72 0.92
CA VAL A 342 2.96 15.67 0.88
C VAL A 342 3.48 14.45 0.10
N CYS A 343 4.17 14.64 -1.03
CA CYS A 343 4.79 13.55 -1.79
C CYS A 343 5.81 12.76 -0.95
N ILE A 344 6.64 13.44 -0.16
CA ILE A 344 7.59 12.81 0.77
C ILE A 344 6.84 12.06 1.89
N ASN A 345 5.79 12.67 2.46
CA ASN A 345 4.97 12.04 3.48
C ASN A 345 4.28 10.76 2.96
N ASN A 346 3.86 10.75 1.70
CA ASN A 346 3.27 9.55 1.07
C ASN A 346 4.26 8.38 1.04
N VAL A 347 5.57 8.62 0.90
CA VAL A 347 6.59 7.57 1.04
C VAL A 347 6.61 7.02 2.47
N GLN A 348 6.60 7.92 3.47
CA GLN A 348 6.61 7.51 4.88
C GLN A 348 5.38 6.63 5.21
N GLU A 349 4.21 7.07 4.81
CA GLU A 349 2.97 6.36 5.07
C GLU A 349 2.93 5.01 4.34
N MET A 350 3.27 4.98 3.05
CA MET A 350 3.32 3.76 2.24
C MET A 350 4.28 2.72 2.82
N VAL A 351 5.50 3.12 3.16
CA VAL A 351 6.50 2.18 3.71
C VAL A 351 6.07 1.71 5.09
N THR A 352 5.64 2.60 5.95
CA THR A 352 5.24 2.25 7.33
C THR A 352 4.06 1.28 7.35
N GLN A 353 3.04 1.49 6.51
CA GLN A 353 1.86 0.61 6.50
C GLN A 353 2.13 -0.77 5.91
N TYR A 354 3.15 -0.93 5.02
CA TYR A 354 3.36 -2.21 4.31
C TYR A 354 4.67 -2.92 4.61
N ARG A 355 5.59 -2.35 5.39
CA ARG A 355 6.93 -2.93 5.58
C ARG A 355 6.97 -4.31 6.25
N ASN A 356 5.89 -4.74 6.91
CA ASN A 356 5.77 -6.09 7.46
C ASN A 356 5.25 -7.14 6.44
N HIS A 357 4.72 -6.70 5.29
CA HIS A 357 4.20 -7.61 4.26
C HIS A 357 5.33 -8.25 3.45
N PRO A 358 5.50 -9.57 3.47
CA PRO A 358 6.57 -10.23 2.72
C PRO A 358 6.38 -10.16 1.20
N SER A 359 5.17 -10.00 0.70
CA SER A 359 4.88 -9.81 -0.73
C SER A 359 5.50 -8.54 -1.29
N ILE A 360 5.55 -7.45 -0.52
CA ILE A 360 6.18 -6.21 -0.98
C ILE A 360 7.67 -6.47 -1.21
N PHE A 361 8.11 -6.38 -2.47
CA PHE A 361 9.51 -6.63 -2.80
C PHE A 361 10.28 -5.37 -3.20
N MET A 362 9.57 -4.27 -3.53
CA MET A 362 10.17 -3.04 -4.01
C MET A 362 9.29 -1.82 -3.70
N TRP A 363 9.94 -0.71 -3.36
CA TRP A 363 9.28 0.58 -3.08
C TRP A 363 9.39 1.51 -4.28
N GLY A 364 8.25 1.93 -4.85
CA GLY A 364 8.15 2.97 -5.86
C GLY A 364 8.19 4.36 -5.22
N VAL A 365 9.32 5.04 -5.33
CA VAL A 365 9.59 6.31 -4.64
C VAL A 365 9.65 7.52 -5.58
N ARG A 366 9.29 7.30 -6.84
CA ARG A 366 9.23 8.33 -7.89
C ARG A 366 7.84 8.31 -8.50
N ILE A 367 7.31 9.49 -8.82
CA ILE A 367 6.06 9.66 -9.57
C ILE A 367 6.16 8.96 -10.92
N ASN A 368 5.16 8.12 -11.24
CA ASN A 368 5.11 7.42 -12.53
C ASN A 368 5.29 8.37 -13.72
N GLU A 369 6.18 8.01 -14.64
CA GLU A 369 6.45 8.74 -15.88
C GLU A 369 6.75 10.25 -15.73
N SER A 370 7.24 10.66 -14.58
CA SER A 370 7.61 12.06 -14.37
C SER A 370 8.94 12.43 -15.02
N GLN A 371 9.15 13.72 -15.22
CA GLN A 371 10.47 14.27 -15.53
C GLN A 371 11.44 14.03 -14.37
N ASP A 372 12.75 14.18 -14.62
CA ASP A 372 13.76 14.10 -13.58
C ASP A 372 13.63 15.26 -12.57
N GLU A 373 13.57 14.92 -11.29
CA GLU A 373 13.47 15.83 -10.16
C GLU A 373 14.38 15.36 -9.02
N ASP A 374 15.67 15.44 -9.26
CA ASP A 374 16.70 14.83 -8.41
C ASP A 374 16.64 15.30 -6.96
N ILE A 375 16.24 16.57 -6.70
CA ILE A 375 16.11 17.11 -5.34
C ILE A 375 14.99 16.39 -4.58
N LEU A 376 13.84 16.17 -5.20
CA LEU A 376 12.71 15.47 -4.61
C LEU A 376 13.06 13.99 -4.45
N TYR A 377 13.53 13.35 -5.53
CA TYR A 377 13.73 11.90 -5.56
C TYR A 377 14.91 11.43 -4.73
N THR A 378 15.92 12.26 -4.50
CA THR A 378 16.95 11.97 -3.47
C THR A 378 16.34 11.87 -2.08
N LYS A 379 15.39 12.75 -1.73
CA LYS A 379 14.73 12.74 -0.42
C LYS A 379 13.80 11.53 -0.25
N THR A 380 12.96 11.26 -1.25
CA THR A 380 12.01 10.12 -1.20
C THR A 380 12.75 8.77 -1.14
N ASN A 381 13.82 8.63 -1.92
CA ASN A 381 14.68 7.44 -1.92
C ASN A 381 15.38 7.25 -0.56
N ALA A 382 16.02 8.29 -0.03
CA ALA A 382 16.68 8.24 1.27
C ALA A 382 15.70 7.93 2.41
N LEU A 383 14.49 8.50 2.38
CA LEU A 383 13.45 8.24 3.37
C LEU A 383 13.00 6.77 3.34
N ALA A 384 12.72 6.22 2.16
CA ALA A 384 12.33 4.81 2.04
C ALA A 384 13.38 3.86 2.63
N HIS A 385 14.66 4.06 2.30
CA HIS A 385 15.76 3.27 2.88
C HIS A 385 15.92 3.44 4.38
N SER A 386 15.65 4.63 4.92
CA SER A 386 15.70 4.86 6.38
C SER A 386 14.58 4.14 7.14
N LEU A 387 13.42 3.96 6.50
CA LEU A 387 12.25 3.28 7.06
C LEU A 387 12.31 1.76 6.87
N ASP A 388 12.91 1.32 5.77
CA ASP A 388 13.09 -0.08 5.43
C ASP A 388 14.29 -0.30 4.50
N SER A 389 15.40 -0.76 5.06
CA SER A 389 16.62 -1.11 4.33
C SER A 389 16.62 -2.53 3.75
N THR A 390 15.53 -3.30 3.91
CA THR A 390 15.47 -4.72 3.52
C THR A 390 14.96 -4.92 2.08
N ARG A 391 14.53 -3.84 1.41
CA ARG A 391 13.97 -3.86 0.06
C ARG A 391 14.60 -2.80 -0.83
N PRO A 392 14.75 -3.09 -2.14
CA PRO A 392 15.17 -2.07 -3.10
C PRO A 392 14.10 -1.00 -3.30
N THR A 393 14.58 0.15 -3.77
CA THR A 393 13.74 1.22 -4.29
C THR A 393 13.74 1.22 -5.82
N SER A 394 12.70 1.81 -6.40
CA SER A 394 12.58 2.03 -7.84
C SER A 394 11.75 3.27 -8.17
N GLY A 395 11.71 3.63 -9.42
CA GLY A 395 10.86 4.68 -9.95
C GLY A 395 10.61 4.46 -11.43
N VAL A 396 9.35 4.57 -11.82
CA VAL A 396 8.90 4.27 -13.18
C VAL A 396 9.14 5.46 -14.12
N ARG A 397 9.80 5.20 -15.22
CA ARG A 397 10.23 6.18 -16.21
C ARG A 397 9.71 5.84 -17.61
N TYR A 398 9.51 6.86 -18.44
CA TYR A 398 9.30 6.73 -19.88
C TYR A 398 10.43 7.37 -20.70
N LEU A 399 11.31 8.15 -20.04
CA LEU A 399 12.49 8.76 -20.66
C LEU A 399 13.69 7.82 -20.60
N GLU A 400 14.35 7.63 -21.73
CA GLU A 400 15.62 6.91 -21.78
C GLU A 400 16.72 7.74 -21.13
N LYS A 401 17.71 7.06 -20.50
CA LYS A 401 18.85 7.70 -19.83
C LYS A 401 18.48 8.73 -18.77
N SER A 402 17.27 8.62 -18.22
CA SER A 402 16.80 9.43 -17.12
C SER A 402 17.68 9.25 -15.88
N SER A 403 17.72 10.25 -15.01
CA SER A 403 18.44 10.23 -13.74
C SER A 403 18.11 8.98 -12.90
N PHE A 404 19.12 8.36 -12.30
CA PHE A 404 18.97 7.07 -11.63
C PHE A 404 19.53 7.11 -10.21
N LEU A 405 18.68 7.36 -9.25
CA LEU A 405 19.00 7.48 -7.84
C LEU A 405 18.67 6.18 -7.07
N GLU A 406 17.69 5.43 -7.55
CA GLU A 406 17.14 4.23 -6.92
C GLU A 406 18.02 2.99 -7.19
N ASP A 407 17.62 1.82 -6.69
CA ASP A 407 18.35 0.56 -6.82
C ASP A 407 18.04 -0.18 -8.12
N ILE A 408 16.78 -0.14 -8.58
CA ILE A 408 16.30 -0.82 -9.78
C ILE A 408 15.74 0.23 -10.75
N TYR A 409 16.17 0.16 -12.01
CA TYR A 409 15.68 1.02 -13.07
C TYR A 409 14.39 0.44 -13.64
N SER A 410 13.24 1.07 -13.40
CA SER A 410 11.95 0.70 -14.00
C SER A 410 11.62 1.61 -15.17
N TYR A 411 11.18 1.01 -16.28
CA TYR A 411 10.94 1.70 -17.54
C TYR A 411 9.66 1.21 -18.22
N ASN A 412 8.83 2.15 -18.66
CA ASN A 412 7.63 1.87 -19.46
C ASN A 412 8.03 1.75 -20.94
N ASP A 413 7.90 0.55 -21.49
CA ASP A 413 8.33 0.22 -22.85
C ASP A 413 7.15 -0.10 -23.77
N PHE A 414 6.64 0.91 -24.41
CA PHE A 414 5.59 0.79 -25.43
C PHE A 414 6.15 0.78 -26.87
N SER A 415 7.41 0.39 -27.08
CA SER A 415 8.05 0.38 -28.39
C SER A 415 7.58 -0.75 -29.31
N HIS A 416 6.92 -1.79 -28.79
CA HIS A 416 6.43 -2.89 -29.60
C HIS A 416 5.20 -2.49 -30.45
N ASN A 417 5.35 -2.53 -31.76
CA ASN A 417 4.33 -2.14 -32.72
C ASN A 417 3.66 -3.32 -33.45
N GLY A 418 3.96 -4.55 -33.05
CA GLY A 418 3.45 -5.79 -33.67
C GLY A 418 4.44 -6.43 -34.65
N THR A 419 5.47 -5.72 -35.12
CA THR A 419 6.42 -6.20 -36.15
C THR A 419 7.86 -6.32 -35.64
N ASN A 420 8.24 -5.53 -34.63
CA ASN A 420 9.56 -5.60 -33.99
C ASN A 420 9.62 -6.73 -32.93
N PRO A 421 10.81 -7.18 -32.50
CA PRO A 421 10.96 -8.31 -31.58
C PRO A 421 10.41 -8.05 -30.18
N GLY A 422 10.36 -6.80 -29.68
CA GLY A 422 9.84 -6.55 -28.34
C GLY A 422 10.49 -5.39 -27.61
N CYS A 423 11.17 -5.66 -26.50
CA CYS A 423 11.70 -4.65 -25.59
C CYS A 423 12.96 -3.95 -26.11
N LYS A 424 13.14 -2.69 -25.67
CA LYS A 424 14.41 -1.98 -25.81
C LYS A 424 15.51 -2.64 -24.99
N ARG A 425 16.74 -2.54 -25.46
CA ARG A 425 17.90 -3.13 -24.78
C ARG A 425 18.34 -2.28 -23.60
N LYS A 426 18.76 -2.93 -22.54
CA LYS A 426 19.21 -2.28 -21.31
C LYS A 426 20.20 -1.14 -21.55
N LYS A 427 21.20 -1.33 -22.43
CA LYS A 427 22.20 -0.31 -22.79
C LYS A 427 21.61 0.97 -23.39
N ASP A 428 20.44 0.87 -24.02
CA ASP A 428 19.77 2.01 -24.65
C ASP A 428 18.90 2.79 -23.66
N VAL A 429 18.37 2.08 -22.66
CA VAL A 429 17.39 2.62 -21.69
C VAL A 429 18.04 3.18 -20.44
N THR A 430 18.89 2.38 -19.73
CA THR A 430 19.45 2.82 -18.45
C THR A 430 20.78 3.54 -18.58
N PRO A 431 21.07 4.58 -17.77
CA PRO A 431 22.39 5.19 -17.70
C PRO A 431 23.41 4.34 -16.94
N ASP A 432 22.97 3.36 -16.13
CA ASP A 432 23.84 2.50 -15.33
C ASP A 432 23.62 1.02 -15.61
N MET A 433 24.59 0.40 -16.26
CA MET A 433 24.59 -1.02 -16.59
C MET A 433 24.86 -1.96 -15.40
N LYS A 434 25.22 -1.42 -14.23
CA LYS A 434 25.53 -2.22 -13.03
C LYS A 434 24.30 -2.54 -12.18
N LYS A 435 23.19 -1.84 -12.42
CA LYS A 435 21.91 -2.04 -11.71
C LYS A 435 20.89 -2.72 -12.63
N PRO A 436 19.92 -3.50 -12.12
CA PRO A 436 18.95 -4.22 -12.95
C PRO A 436 17.98 -3.29 -13.68
N LEU A 437 17.49 -3.75 -14.84
CA LEU A 437 16.39 -3.13 -15.59
C LEU A 437 15.13 -3.97 -15.45
N LEU A 438 14.03 -3.32 -15.10
CA LEU A 438 12.69 -3.90 -15.05
C LEU A 438 11.76 -3.14 -16.01
N ILE A 439 11.07 -3.83 -16.88
CA ILE A 439 10.01 -3.22 -17.70
C ILE A 439 8.74 -3.13 -16.85
N SER A 440 8.35 -1.91 -16.50
CA SER A 440 7.20 -1.67 -15.60
C SER A 440 5.86 -1.62 -16.30
N GLU A 441 5.85 -1.34 -17.61
CA GLU A 441 4.66 -1.39 -18.45
C GLU A 441 5.02 -1.75 -19.90
N CYS A 442 4.18 -2.56 -20.53
CA CYS A 442 4.28 -2.87 -21.97
C CYS A 442 2.94 -3.34 -22.53
N ASN A 443 2.74 -3.19 -23.83
CA ASN A 443 1.55 -3.65 -24.58
C ASN A 443 0.23 -2.96 -24.16
N GLY A 444 -0.76 -3.76 -23.74
CA GLY A 444 -2.03 -3.32 -23.20
C GLY A 444 -2.85 -2.47 -24.17
N HIS A 445 -3.21 -1.28 -23.74
CA HIS A 445 -4.05 -0.32 -24.47
C HIS A 445 -3.52 0.07 -25.86
N MET A 446 -2.28 -0.22 -26.17
CA MET A 446 -1.70 0.01 -27.53
C MET A 446 -2.33 -0.89 -28.59
N PHE A 447 -3.00 -1.98 -28.19
CA PHE A 447 -3.76 -2.84 -29.09
C PHE A 447 -5.01 -3.40 -28.36
N PRO A 448 -6.02 -2.55 -28.10
CA PRO A 448 -7.16 -2.96 -27.29
C PRO A 448 -8.05 -3.97 -28.01
N THR A 449 -8.54 -4.96 -27.26
CA THR A 449 -9.50 -5.95 -27.76
C THR A 449 -10.68 -6.11 -26.81
N LYS A 450 -11.81 -6.56 -27.35
CA LYS A 450 -13.04 -6.86 -26.63
C LYS A 450 -13.40 -8.34 -26.80
N SER A 451 -14.20 -8.87 -25.89
CA SER A 451 -14.64 -10.28 -25.94
C SER A 451 -15.37 -10.63 -27.24
N TYR A 452 -16.05 -9.67 -27.86
CA TYR A 452 -16.79 -9.82 -29.12
C TYR A 452 -15.97 -9.52 -30.39
N ASP A 453 -14.69 -9.11 -30.24
CA ASP A 453 -13.81 -8.93 -31.39
C ASP A 453 -13.54 -10.28 -32.10
N PRO A 454 -13.30 -10.28 -33.43
CA PRO A 454 -12.94 -11.47 -34.15
C PRO A 454 -11.74 -12.20 -33.51
N ILE A 455 -11.77 -13.53 -33.52
CA ILE A 455 -10.74 -14.37 -32.90
C ILE A 455 -9.33 -14.01 -33.39
N ILE A 456 -9.16 -13.66 -34.65
CA ILE A 456 -7.86 -13.29 -35.24
C ILE A 456 -7.27 -12.02 -34.59
N LYS A 457 -8.12 -11.04 -34.25
CA LYS A 457 -7.69 -9.82 -33.54
C LYS A 457 -7.28 -10.13 -32.10
N ARG A 458 -8.05 -10.96 -31.41
CA ARG A 458 -7.78 -11.41 -30.05
C ARG A 458 -6.51 -12.27 -29.97
N GLN A 459 -6.26 -13.14 -30.96
CA GLN A 459 -5.03 -13.89 -31.11
C GLN A 459 -3.82 -12.97 -31.34
N GLU A 460 -3.94 -11.95 -32.19
CA GLU A 460 -2.87 -10.97 -32.38
C GLU A 460 -2.54 -10.21 -31.09
N HIS A 461 -3.54 -9.86 -30.28
CA HIS A 461 -3.30 -9.28 -28.95
C HIS A 461 -2.46 -10.20 -28.05
N ALA A 462 -2.85 -11.45 -27.94
CA ALA A 462 -2.08 -12.45 -27.18
C ALA A 462 -0.66 -12.63 -27.71
N LEU A 463 -0.50 -12.68 -29.03
CA LEU A 463 0.81 -12.79 -29.67
C LEU A 463 1.72 -11.59 -29.40
N ARG A 464 1.19 -10.38 -29.31
CA ARG A 464 1.97 -9.18 -28.92
C ARG A 464 2.56 -9.33 -27.52
N HIS A 465 1.75 -9.74 -26.54
CA HIS A 465 2.26 -10.06 -25.20
C HIS A 465 3.33 -11.16 -25.26
N ALA A 466 3.05 -12.26 -25.95
CA ALA A 466 3.99 -13.38 -26.06
C ALA A 466 5.33 -12.96 -26.68
N ARG A 467 5.34 -12.14 -27.74
CA ARG A 467 6.57 -11.65 -28.39
C ARG A 467 7.41 -10.82 -27.43
N VAL A 468 6.79 -9.86 -26.73
CA VAL A 468 7.50 -8.96 -25.81
C VAL A 468 8.07 -9.74 -24.63
N PHE A 469 7.26 -10.61 -24.01
CA PHE A 469 7.74 -11.46 -22.90
C PHE A 469 8.86 -12.41 -23.34
N ASN A 470 8.72 -13.05 -24.49
CA ASN A 470 9.75 -13.94 -25.01
C ASN A 470 11.06 -13.19 -25.29
N ASP A 471 11.00 -11.99 -25.87
CA ASP A 471 12.18 -11.17 -26.14
C ASP A 471 12.89 -10.77 -24.83
N ALA A 472 12.14 -10.34 -23.81
CA ALA A 472 12.69 -10.01 -22.50
C ALA A 472 13.33 -11.21 -21.78
N ILE A 473 12.70 -12.40 -21.84
CA ILE A 473 13.25 -13.64 -21.26
C ILE A 473 14.56 -14.03 -21.95
N GLN A 474 14.65 -13.90 -23.27
CA GLN A 474 15.85 -14.26 -24.05
C GLN A 474 17.01 -13.29 -23.81
N ASP A 475 16.74 -12.03 -23.52
CA ASP A 475 17.75 -10.98 -23.29
C ASP A 475 18.30 -11.03 -21.87
N GLN A 476 18.52 -11.94 -21.16
CA GLN A 476 19.16 -12.10 -19.84
C GLN A 476 19.63 -10.81 -19.10
N GLN A 477 19.38 -9.62 -19.66
CA GLN A 477 19.67 -8.31 -19.05
C GLN A 477 18.43 -7.61 -18.47
N HIS A 478 17.23 -8.18 -18.70
CA HIS A 478 16.01 -7.74 -18.08
C HIS A 478 15.75 -8.57 -16.81
N ALA A 479 15.45 -7.86 -15.71
CA ALA A 479 15.06 -8.53 -14.46
C ALA A 479 13.61 -9.05 -14.50
N GLY A 480 12.85 -8.62 -15.51
CA GLY A 480 11.47 -9.00 -15.72
C GLY A 480 10.61 -7.90 -16.32
N MET A 481 9.30 -8.12 -16.32
CA MET A 481 8.34 -7.17 -16.87
C MET A 481 6.92 -7.31 -16.33
N PHE A 482 6.17 -6.21 -16.47
CA PHE A 482 4.74 -6.13 -16.20
C PHE A 482 3.98 -5.76 -17.48
N GLY A 483 2.94 -6.53 -17.79
CA GLY A 483 1.99 -6.15 -18.84
C GLY A 483 1.09 -5.01 -18.36
N TRP A 484 0.78 -4.05 -19.24
CA TRP A 484 -0.23 -3.02 -19.01
C TRP A 484 -1.61 -3.52 -19.45
N CYS A 485 -2.70 -2.98 -18.87
CA CYS A 485 -4.09 -3.37 -19.21
C CYS A 485 -4.60 -2.75 -20.52
#